data_222ccaae37f5f2f49249d1759c8413c6
#
_entry.id   222ccaae37f5f2f49249d1759c8413c6
#
_cell.length_a   1.000
_cell.length_b   1.000
_cell.length_c   1.000
_cell.angle_alpha   90.00
_cell.angle_beta   90.00
_cell.angle_gamma   90.00
#
_symmetry.space_group_name_H-M   'P 1'
#
loop_
_entity.id
_entity.type
_entity.pdbx_description
1 polymer ?
#
loop_
_entity_poly.entity_id
_entity_poly.type
_entity_poly.pdbx_seq_one_letter_code
_entity_poly.pdbx_strand_id
1 'polypeptide(L)'
;YTSPAPSRDVGSYQLYFDISGIEKDDLNYLTLYQMLLTELDTKRFTVEQQKNLEQEYLHDCTFDELYPPKEAGALNHPMMSVFWYGLTGDFEVGLDFLLDVMGGGDYSDTDTIIQVLEKYLPDYDQSKVDNASALAFSLSEGYMRQECRFRNMLNSQENYYFLKDVLNRLKEDPDFGAAAAARLETISHTILNRRGLVFL
;
A
#
# COMPACT_ATOMS: atom_id res chain seq x y z
N TYR A 1 20.11 10.57 3.81
CA TYR A 1 21.25 10.02 4.56
C TYR A 1 21.94 8.99 3.65
N THR A 2 23.10 9.30 3.13
CA THR A 2 23.93 8.33 2.41
C THR A 2 24.89 7.72 3.42
N SER A 3 24.69 6.46 3.76
CA SER A 3 25.68 5.68 4.53
C SER A 3 26.80 5.24 3.56
N PRO A 4 28.07 5.53 3.82
CA PRO A 4 29.17 5.10 2.99
C PRO A 4 29.56 3.64 3.29
N ALA A 5 28.61 2.72 3.25
CA ALA A 5 28.94 1.31 3.25
C ALA A 5 29.45 0.93 1.85
N PRO A 6 30.50 0.10 1.72
CA PRO A 6 31.02 -0.34 0.44
C PRO A 6 30.10 -1.41 -0.17
N SER A 7 28.86 -1.03 -0.49
CA SER A 7 27.97 -1.84 -1.31
C SER A 7 28.33 -1.56 -2.76
N ARG A 8 28.87 -2.55 -3.42
CA ARG A 8 29.20 -2.45 -4.85
C ARG A 8 27.91 -2.23 -5.61
N ASP A 9 27.63 -0.97 -6.01
CA ASP A 9 26.57 -0.54 -6.92
C ASP A 9 25.12 -0.88 -6.54
N VAL A 10 24.84 -1.35 -5.31
CA VAL A 10 23.48 -1.60 -4.80
C VAL A 10 23.12 -0.54 -3.76
N GLY A 11 22.01 0.13 -3.98
CA GLY A 11 21.39 1.08 -3.05
C GLY A 11 20.15 0.50 -2.37
N SER A 12 19.85 0.97 -1.17
CA SER A 12 18.54 0.82 -0.54
C SER A 12 17.83 2.17 -0.57
N TYR A 13 16.58 2.17 -0.98
CA TYR A 13 15.81 3.38 -1.20
C TYR A 13 14.53 3.31 -0.38
N GLN A 14 14.14 4.44 0.18
CA GLN A 14 12.88 4.54 0.91
C GLN A 14 12.22 5.88 0.64
N LEU A 15 10.97 5.81 0.22
CA LEU A 15 10.10 6.96 0.03
C LEU A 15 9.03 6.97 1.12
N TYR A 16 8.65 8.16 1.54
CA TYR A 16 7.54 8.36 2.48
C TYR A 16 6.53 9.31 1.87
N PHE A 17 5.28 8.91 1.90
CA PHE A 17 4.15 9.68 1.39
C PHE A 17 3.22 10.03 2.55
N ASP A 18 2.89 11.30 2.68
CA ASP A 18 1.90 11.77 3.67
C ASP A 18 0.50 11.28 3.27
N ILE A 19 -0.12 10.48 4.13
CA ILE A 19 -1.48 9.97 3.95
C ILE A 19 -2.49 10.62 4.90
N SER A 20 -2.12 11.69 5.59
CA SER A 20 -3.01 12.44 6.49
C SER A 20 -4.19 13.11 5.76
N GLY A 21 -4.08 13.28 4.45
CA GLY A 21 -5.14 13.79 3.59
C GLY A 21 -6.22 12.76 3.23
N ILE A 22 -6.01 11.47 3.53
CA ILE A 22 -7.02 10.43 3.33
C ILE A 22 -8.09 10.56 4.42
N GLU A 23 -9.35 10.67 4.01
CA GLU A 23 -10.46 10.75 4.95
C GLU A 23 -10.60 9.44 5.74
N LYS A 24 -11.09 9.53 6.97
CA LYS A 24 -11.21 8.36 7.86
C LYS A 24 -12.03 7.22 7.25
N ASP A 25 -13.09 7.56 6.52
CA ASP A 25 -13.98 6.58 5.88
C ASP A 25 -13.34 5.91 4.66
N ASP A 26 -12.28 6.50 4.11
CA ASP A 26 -11.52 5.96 2.99
C ASP A 26 -10.25 5.20 3.43
N LEU A 27 -9.89 5.21 4.71
CA LEU A 27 -8.70 4.50 5.21
C LEU A 27 -8.73 2.99 4.90
N ASN A 28 -9.89 2.35 4.92
CA ASN A 28 -10.00 0.94 4.56
C ASN A 28 -9.73 0.68 3.07
N TYR A 29 -10.00 1.66 2.20
CA TYR A 29 -9.63 1.59 0.78
C TYR A 29 -8.12 1.71 0.56
N LEU A 30 -7.35 2.27 1.51
CA LEU A 30 -5.89 2.29 1.42
C LEU A 30 -5.32 0.86 1.39
N THR A 31 -5.85 -0.04 2.21
CA THR A 31 -5.44 -1.45 2.17
C THR A 31 -5.79 -2.09 0.82
N LEU A 32 -6.98 -1.83 0.30
CA LEU A 32 -7.36 -2.32 -1.03
C LEU A 32 -6.44 -1.75 -2.12
N TYR A 33 -6.16 -0.45 -2.08
CA TYR A 33 -5.22 0.20 -2.99
C TYR A 33 -3.85 -0.49 -2.99
N GLN A 34 -3.28 -0.75 -1.81
CA GLN A 34 -1.98 -1.43 -1.69
C GLN A 34 -2.01 -2.87 -2.25
N MET A 35 -3.11 -3.60 -2.02
CA MET A 35 -3.27 -4.95 -2.58
C MET A 35 -3.33 -4.97 -4.11
N LEU A 36 -3.76 -3.87 -4.72
CA LEU A 36 -3.91 -3.74 -6.16
C LEU A 36 -2.64 -3.24 -6.86
N LEU A 37 -1.65 -2.73 -6.10
CA LEU A 37 -0.37 -2.34 -6.67
C LEU A 37 0.30 -3.56 -7.33
N THR A 38 0.73 -3.41 -8.56
CA THR A 38 1.30 -4.48 -9.42
C THR A 38 0.33 -5.60 -9.84
N GLU A 39 -0.93 -5.55 -9.46
CA GLU A 39 -1.95 -6.52 -9.85
C GLU A 39 -2.97 -5.96 -10.87
N LEU A 40 -2.90 -4.67 -11.20
CA LEU A 40 -3.68 -4.01 -12.25
C LEU A 40 -2.78 -3.51 -13.37
N ASP A 41 -3.27 -3.56 -14.61
CA ASP A 41 -2.61 -2.88 -15.71
C ASP A 41 -2.54 -1.38 -15.44
N THR A 42 -1.45 -0.74 -15.91
CA THR A 42 -1.34 0.72 -15.97
C THR A 42 -1.51 1.19 -17.41
N LYS A 43 -1.52 2.50 -17.61
CA LYS A 43 -1.53 3.07 -18.98
C LYS A 43 -0.27 2.72 -19.78
N ARG A 44 0.84 2.38 -19.12
CA ARG A 44 2.14 2.11 -19.74
C ARG A 44 2.49 0.63 -19.79
N PHE A 45 2.07 -0.14 -18.79
CA PHE A 45 2.53 -1.51 -18.59
C PHE A 45 1.38 -2.45 -18.24
N THR A 46 1.39 -3.64 -18.83
CA THR A 46 0.56 -4.74 -18.37
C THR A 46 1.11 -5.35 -17.09
N VAL A 47 0.28 -6.07 -16.33
CA VAL A 47 0.71 -6.78 -15.10
C VAL A 47 1.93 -7.68 -15.34
N GLU A 48 2.00 -8.38 -16.48
CA GLU A 48 3.16 -9.21 -16.82
C GLU A 48 4.43 -8.36 -17.00
N GLN A 49 4.33 -7.23 -17.69
CA GLN A 49 5.45 -6.30 -17.86
C GLN A 49 5.88 -5.70 -16.52
N GLN A 50 4.92 -5.34 -15.67
CA GLN A 50 5.20 -4.82 -14.33
C GLN A 50 5.99 -5.83 -13.49
N LYS A 51 5.60 -7.12 -13.48
CA LYS A 51 6.31 -8.17 -12.74
C LYS A 51 7.76 -8.37 -13.23
N ASN A 52 7.98 -8.23 -14.53
CA ASN A 52 9.34 -8.30 -15.08
C ASN A 52 10.18 -7.08 -14.67
N LEU A 53 9.61 -5.87 -14.73
CA LEU A 53 10.30 -4.63 -14.34
C LEU A 53 10.55 -4.59 -12.81
N GLU A 54 9.62 -5.08 -12.00
CA GLU A 54 9.80 -5.21 -10.55
C GLU A 54 10.99 -6.12 -10.22
N GLN A 55 11.07 -7.29 -10.87
CA GLN A 55 12.18 -8.21 -10.67
C GLN A 55 13.51 -7.64 -11.15
N GLU A 56 13.53 -6.79 -12.17
CA GLU A 56 14.73 -6.20 -12.74
C GLU A 56 15.21 -4.98 -11.93
N TYR A 57 14.30 -4.12 -11.45
CA TYR A 57 14.66 -2.80 -10.90
C TYR A 57 14.28 -2.60 -9.42
N LEU A 58 13.30 -3.33 -8.89
CA LEU A 58 12.75 -3.13 -7.54
C LEU A 58 12.85 -4.40 -6.68
N HIS A 59 14.07 -4.81 -6.34
CA HIS A 59 14.25 -5.99 -5.50
C HIS A 59 13.69 -5.75 -4.09
N ASP A 60 12.95 -6.73 -3.57
CA ASP A 60 12.30 -6.70 -2.24
C ASP A 60 11.45 -5.44 -2.04
N CYS A 61 10.67 -5.03 -3.05
CA CYS A 61 9.78 -3.88 -2.95
C CYS A 61 8.67 -4.15 -1.94
N THR A 62 8.54 -3.28 -0.93
CA THR A 62 7.50 -3.36 0.09
C THR A 62 6.77 -2.03 0.25
N PHE A 63 5.47 -2.13 0.55
CA PHE A 63 4.60 -1.00 0.84
C PHE A 63 4.07 -1.16 2.26
N ASP A 64 4.43 -0.24 3.15
CA ASP A 64 4.07 -0.30 4.56
C ASP A 64 3.43 1.01 5.03
N GLU A 65 2.51 0.92 5.98
CA GLU A 65 2.00 2.09 6.68
C GLU A 65 2.75 2.28 7.99
N LEU A 66 3.12 3.51 8.26
CA LEU A 66 3.74 3.88 9.52
C LEU A 66 3.13 5.14 10.12
N TYR A 67 3.12 5.17 11.43
CA TYR A 67 2.81 6.35 12.20
C TYR A 67 4.05 6.70 13.03
N PRO A 68 4.83 7.72 12.64
CA PRO A 68 6.07 8.04 13.35
C PRO A 68 5.80 8.37 14.81
N PRO A 69 6.66 7.92 15.76
CA PRO A 69 6.51 8.26 17.17
C PRO A 69 6.66 9.79 17.38
N LYS A 70 6.00 10.31 18.42
CA LYS A 70 6.07 11.71 18.83
C LYS A 70 7.45 12.03 19.47
N GLU A 71 8.46 12.09 18.67
CA GLU A 71 9.74 12.70 19.12
C GLU A 71 9.78 14.16 18.73
N ALA A 72 10.49 14.96 19.53
CA ALA A 72 10.57 16.40 19.30
C ALA A 72 11.15 16.71 17.91
N GLY A 73 10.31 17.25 17.01
CA GLY A 73 10.67 17.59 15.64
C GLY A 73 10.34 16.56 14.58
N ALA A 74 9.78 15.39 14.93
CA ALA A 74 9.34 14.39 13.96
C ALA A 74 7.98 14.75 13.35
N LEU A 75 7.77 14.32 12.09
CA LEU A 75 6.48 14.37 11.42
C LEU A 75 5.49 13.49 12.21
N ASN A 76 4.45 14.10 12.77
CA ASN A 76 3.51 13.43 13.66
C ASN A 76 2.17 13.14 12.94
N HIS A 77 2.27 12.58 11.74
CA HIS A 77 1.11 12.20 10.93
C HIS A 77 1.35 10.85 10.24
N PRO A 78 0.28 10.15 9.85
CA PRO A 78 0.39 8.86 9.20
C PRO A 78 1.05 8.99 7.83
N MET A 79 1.90 8.01 7.52
CA MET A 79 2.64 7.96 6.26
C MET A 79 2.54 6.56 5.65
N MET A 80 2.56 6.47 4.34
CA MET A 80 2.87 5.25 3.62
C MET A 80 4.35 5.29 3.23
N SER A 81 5.08 4.20 3.47
CA SER A 81 6.45 4.05 3.02
C SER A 81 6.55 3.02 1.91
N VAL A 82 7.45 3.27 0.97
CA VAL A 82 7.82 2.32 -0.07
C VAL A 82 9.32 2.10 0.04
N PHE A 83 9.72 0.87 0.17
CA PHE A 83 11.10 0.46 0.31
C PHE A 83 11.48 -0.53 -0.79
N TRP A 84 12.68 -0.37 -1.37
CA TRP A 84 13.23 -1.34 -2.31
C TRP A 84 14.77 -1.30 -2.34
N TYR A 85 15.35 -2.36 -2.86
CA TYR A 85 16.75 -2.40 -3.27
C TYR A 85 16.87 -2.30 -4.79
N GLY A 86 17.94 -1.69 -5.29
CA GLY A 86 18.22 -1.63 -6.71
C GLY A 86 19.65 -1.22 -7.00
N LEU A 87 20.07 -1.36 -8.25
CA LEU A 87 21.35 -0.82 -8.68
C LEU A 87 21.31 0.72 -8.65
N THR A 88 22.38 1.35 -8.22
CA THR A 88 22.43 2.82 -8.15
C THR A 88 22.29 3.50 -9.51
N GLY A 89 22.73 2.81 -10.59
CA GLY A 89 22.57 3.29 -11.96
C GLY A 89 21.13 3.23 -12.48
N ASP A 90 20.28 2.39 -11.88
CA ASP A 90 18.92 2.14 -12.35
C ASP A 90 17.86 2.85 -11.48
N PHE A 91 18.28 3.66 -10.52
CA PHE A 91 17.41 4.36 -9.58
C PHE A 91 16.27 5.15 -10.27
N GLU A 92 16.61 5.92 -11.31
CA GLU A 92 15.62 6.74 -12.00
C GLU A 92 14.57 5.88 -12.73
N VAL A 93 15.00 4.76 -13.32
CA VAL A 93 14.11 3.82 -14.00
C VAL A 93 13.18 3.12 -13.02
N GLY A 94 13.73 2.63 -11.90
CA GLY A 94 12.95 2.01 -10.83
C GLY A 94 11.95 2.98 -10.20
N LEU A 95 12.37 4.22 -9.95
CA LEU A 95 11.49 5.26 -9.42
C LEU A 95 10.36 5.63 -10.39
N ASP A 96 10.66 5.80 -11.69
CA ASP A 96 9.66 6.11 -12.71
C ASP A 96 8.63 4.98 -12.84
N PHE A 97 9.08 3.74 -12.83
CA PHE A 97 8.22 2.57 -12.83
C PHE A 97 7.35 2.51 -11.57
N LEU A 98 7.93 2.71 -10.37
CA LEU A 98 7.20 2.72 -9.11
C LEU A 98 6.09 3.78 -9.09
N LEU A 99 6.39 4.99 -9.56
CA LEU A 99 5.40 6.07 -9.62
C LEU A 99 4.29 5.79 -10.65
N ASP A 100 4.59 5.08 -11.74
CA ASP A 100 3.58 4.64 -12.71
C ASP A 100 2.63 3.60 -12.09
N VAL A 101 3.17 2.60 -11.38
CA VAL A 101 2.36 1.60 -10.66
C VAL A 101 1.46 2.26 -9.62
N MET A 102 2.01 3.18 -8.83
CA MET A 102 1.25 3.85 -7.77
C MET A 102 0.17 4.81 -8.30
N GLY A 103 0.40 5.43 -9.47
CA GLY A 103 -0.48 6.46 -10.01
C GLY A 103 -1.32 6.06 -11.21
N GLY A 104 -1.00 4.94 -11.85
CA GLY A 104 -1.51 4.58 -13.17
C GLY A 104 -2.43 3.36 -13.24
N GLY A 105 -2.74 2.71 -12.11
CA GLY A 105 -3.56 1.50 -12.10
C GLY A 105 -4.95 1.70 -12.71
N ASP A 106 -5.40 0.75 -13.52
CA ASP A 106 -6.76 0.74 -14.08
C ASP A 106 -7.77 0.22 -13.04
N TYR A 107 -8.21 1.11 -12.15
CA TYR A 107 -9.21 0.78 -11.13
C TYR A 107 -10.61 0.51 -11.71
N SER A 108 -10.83 0.66 -13.02
CA SER A 108 -12.08 0.29 -13.66
C SER A 108 -12.18 -1.20 -13.98
N ASP A 109 -11.06 -1.94 -13.93
CA ASP A 109 -11.01 -3.39 -14.08
C ASP A 109 -11.53 -4.11 -12.84
N THR A 110 -12.86 -4.12 -12.70
CA THR A 110 -13.53 -4.75 -11.56
C THR A 110 -13.33 -6.26 -11.50
N ASP A 111 -13.12 -6.92 -12.63
CA ASP A 111 -12.91 -8.37 -12.69
C ASP A 111 -11.57 -8.74 -12.05
N THR A 112 -10.51 -8.00 -12.33
CA THR A 112 -9.22 -8.20 -11.68
C THR A 112 -9.27 -7.85 -10.19
N ILE A 113 -9.97 -6.78 -9.79
CA ILE A 113 -10.16 -6.44 -8.37
C ILE A 113 -10.87 -7.59 -7.62
N ILE A 114 -11.91 -8.18 -8.20
CA ILE A 114 -12.60 -9.35 -7.64
C ILE A 114 -11.63 -10.52 -7.47
N GLN A 115 -10.83 -10.84 -8.49
CA GLN A 115 -9.87 -11.95 -8.43
C GLN A 115 -8.81 -11.75 -7.33
N VAL A 116 -8.29 -10.53 -7.18
CA VAL A 116 -7.33 -10.19 -6.11
C VAL A 116 -7.96 -10.37 -4.74
N LEU A 117 -9.17 -9.88 -4.53
CA LEU A 117 -9.89 -10.05 -3.27
C LEU A 117 -10.22 -11.52 -2.97
N GLU A 118 -10.65 -12.30 -3.96
CA GLU A 118 -10.90 -13.75 -3.81
C GLU A 118 -9.65 -14.54 -3.45
N LYS A 119 -8.49 -14.14 -3.96
CA LYS A 119 -7.20 -14.74 -3.64
C LYS A 119 -6.75 -14.37 -2.22
N TYR A 120 -6.89 -13.11 -1.83
CA TYR A 120 -6.36 -12.57 -0.59
C TYR A 120 -7.19 -12.94 0.66
N LEU A 121 -8.52 -12.88 0.57
CA LEU A 121 -9.38 -13.02 1.75
C LEU A 121 -9.26 -14.40 2.44
N PRO A 122 -9.14 -15.54 1.74
CA PRO A 122 -8.91 -16.84 2.39
C PRO A 122 -7.58 -16.91 3.15
N ASP A 123 -6.50 -16.36 2.57
CA ASP A 123 -5.17 -16.35 3.21
C ASP A 123 -5.18 -15.47 4.47
N TYR A 124 -5.92 -14.37 4.44
CA TYR A 124 -6.10 -13.52 5.60
C TYR A 124 -6.85 -14.22 6.74
N ASP A 125 -7.91 -14.97 6.44
CA ASP A 125 -8.63 -15.76 7.44
C ASP A 125 -7.74 -16.82 8.08
N GLN A 126 -6.94 -17.55 7.29
CA GLN A 126 -6.01 -18.54 7.80
C GLN A 126 -4.94 -17.88 8.69
N SER A 127 -4.38 -16.76 8.26
CA SER A 127 -3.35 -16.04 9.02
C SER A 127 -3.83 -15.57 10.40
N LYS A 128 -5.13 -15.25 10.55
CA LYS A 128 -5.72 -14.87 11.84
C LYS A 128 -5.77 -16.05 12.82
N VAL A 129 -6.09 -17.24 12.31
CA VAL A 129 -6.10 -18.45 13.15
C VAL A 129 -4.68 -18.76 13.61
N ASP A 130 -3.72 -18.71 12.69
CA ASP A 130 -2.32 -19.06 12.95
C ASP A 130 -1.64 -18.03 13.87
N ASN A 131 -2.03 -16.77 13.81
CA ASN A 131 -1.42 -15.66 14.55
C ASN A 131 -2.36 -15.03 15.60
N ALA A 132 -3.35 -15.75 16.12
CA ALA A 132 -4.36 -15.20 17.03
C ALA A 132 -3.77 -14.52 18.28
N SER A 133 -2.69 -15.05 18.84
CA SER A 133 -2.00 -14.45 20.00
C SER A 133 -1.31 -13.12 19.65
N ALA A 134 -0.65 -13.04 18.50
CA ALA A 134 -0.02 -11.81 18.03
C ALA A 134 -1.08 -10.74 17.72
N LEU A 135 -2.21 -11.14 17.13
CA LEU A 135 -3.34 -10.23 16.88
C LEU A 135 -3.91 -9.68 18.20
N ALA A 136 -4.14 -10.55 19.20
CA ALA A 136 -4.63 -10.11 20.51
C ALA A 136 -3.66 -9.14 21.20
N PHE A 137 -2.35 -9.38 21.09
CA PHE A 137 -1.32 -8.48 21.61
C PHE A 137 -1.35 -7.12 20.88
N SER A 138 -1.36 -7.12 19.55
CA SER A 138 -1.42 -5.90 18.74
C SER A 138 -2.67 -5.06 19.05
N LEU A 139 -3.84 -5.70 19.19
CA LEU A 139 -5.07 -5.01 19.58
C LEU A 139 -4.94 -4.37 20.97
N SER A 140 -4.31 -5.07 21.92
CA SER A 140 -4.07 -4.53 23.28
C SER A 140 -3.14 -3.30 23.25
N GLU A 141 -2.08 -3.33 22.43
CA GLU A 141 -1.20 -2.17 22.26
C GLU A 141 -1.94 -0.96 21.67
N GLY A 142 -2.92 -1.18 20.80
CA GLY A 142 -3.72 -0.11 20.20
C GLY A 142 -4.51 0.72 21.21
N TYR A 143 -4.77 0.22 22.44
CA TYR A 143 -5.35 1.02 23.51
C TYR A 143 -4.34 1.96 24.19
N MET A 144 -3.05 1.66 24.09
CA MET A 144 -1.99 2.41 24.78
C MET A 144 -1.22 3.34 23.83
N ARG A 145 -1.13 3.00 22.53
CA ARG A 145 -0.26 3.66 21.56
C ARG A 145 -1.03 4.03 20.29
N GLN A 146 -0.94 5.30 19.90
CA GLN A 146 -1.67 5.83 18.75
C GLN A 146 -1.22 5.20 17.43
N GLU A 147 0.08 4.95 17.27
CA GLU A 147 0.64 4.28 16.10
C GLU A 147 0.14 2.82 15.96
N CYS A 148 0.01 2.10 17.07
CA CYS A 148 -0.55 0.75 17.06
C CYS A 148 -2.05 0.77 16.75
N ARG A 149 -2.77 1.76 17.26
CA ARG A 149 -4.18 1.95 16.94
C ARG A 149 -4.40 2.21 15.45
N PHE A 150 -3.59 3.08 14.84
CA PHE A 150 -3.64 3.36 13.41
C PHE A 150 -3.39 2.10 12.58
N ARG A 151 -2.30 1.38 12.85
CA ARG A 151 -2.00 0.10 12.18
C ARG A 151 -3.12 -0.93 12.37
N ASN A 152 -3.70 -1.00 13.56
CA ASN A 152 -4.82 -1.91 13.82
C ASN A 152 -6.08 -1.55 13.03
N MET A 153 -6.33 -0.28 12.73
CA MET A 153 -7.44 0.13 11.85
C MET A 153 -7.29 -0.41 10.44
N LEU A 154 -6.06 -0.42 9.90
CA LEU A 154 -5.77 -0.89 8.54
C LEU A 154 -5.71 -2.41 8.43
N ASN A 155 -5.24 -3.09 9.49
CA ASN A 155 -5.03 -4.54 9.51
C ASN A 155 -5.99 -5.28 10.46
N SER A 156 -7.14 -4.68 10.77
CA SER A 156 -8.11 -5.24 11.73
C SER A 156 -9.10 -6.19 11.09
N GLN A 157 -9.85 -6.87 11.96
CA GLN A 157 -11.00 -7.65 11.52
C GLN A 157 -12.09 -6.78 10.86
N GLU A 158 -12.20 -5.51 11.23
CA GLU A 158 -13.12 -4.55 10.60
C GLU A 158 -12.73 -4.30 9.15
N ASN A 159 -11.42 -4.15 8.87
CA ASN A 159 -10.92 -4.02 7.50
C ASN A 159 -11.19 -5.28 6.67
N TYR A 160 -11.02 -6.47 7.23
CA TYR A 160 -11.39 -7.71 6.56
C TYR A 160 -12.86 -7.77 6.18
N TYR A 161 -13.77 -7.42 7.09
CA TYR A 161 -15.20 -7.38 6.77
C TYR A 161 -15.53 -6.30 5.73
N PHE A 162 -14.84 -5.18 5.78
CA PHE A 162 -14.95 -4.15 4.75
C PHE A 162 -14.54 -4.69 3.38
N LEU A 163 -13.38 -5.33 3.25
CA LEU A 163 -12.92 -5.93 1.98
C LEU A 163 -13.87 -7.01 1.47
N LYS A 164 -14.44 -7.80 2.38
CA LYS A 164 -15.46 -8.80 2.04
C LYS A 164 -16.77 -8.17 1.56
N ASP A 165 -17.19 -7.06 2.16
CA ASP A 165 -18.36 -6.28 1.70
C ASP A 165 -18.10 -5.68 0.31
N VAL A 166 -16.91 -5.10 0.09
CA VAL A 166 -16.49 -4.62 -1.24
C VAL A 166 -16.57 -5.73 -2.28
N LEU A 167 -16.01 -6.92 -1.98
CA LEU A 167 -16.09 -8.07 -2.89
C LEU A 167 -17.53 -8.46 -3.23
N ASN A 168 -18.40 -8.54 -2.24
CA ASN A 168 -19.82 -8.88 -2.46
C ASN A 168 -20.51 -7.81 -3.31
N ARG A 169 -20.30 -6.54 -3.01
CA ARG A 169 -20.91 -5.43 -3.77
C ARG A 169 -20.40 -5.35 -5.20
N LEU A 170 -19.12 -5.58 -5.44
CA LEU A 170 -18.58 -5.64 -6.82
C LEU A 170 -19.25 -6.73 -7.65
N LYS A 171 -19.67 -7.85 -7.01
CA LYS A 171 -20.35 -8.96 -7.69
C LYS A 171 -21.86 -8.73 -7.90
N GLU A 172 -22.49 -8.00 -6.99
CA GLU A 172 -23.96 -7.89 -6.94
C GLU A 172 -24.48 -6.55 -7.49
N ASP A 173 -23.69 -5.49 -7.43
CA ASP A 173 -24.07 -4.12 -7.79
C ASP A 173 -23.19 -3.58 -8.94
N PRO A 174 -23.71 -3.56 -10.17
CA PRO A 174 -22.95 -3.07 -11.33
C PRO A 174 -22.49 -1.62 -11.24
N ASP A 175 -23.18 -0.78 -10.44
CA ASP A 175 -22.87 0.64 -10.28
C ASP A 175 -21.78 0.87 -9.21
N PHE A 176 -21.56 -0.11 -8.34
CA PHE A 176 -20.58 0.01 -7.25
C PHE A 176 -19.14 0.07 -7.75
N GLY A 177 -18.82 -0.64 -8.84
CA GLY A 177 -17.47 -0.66 -9.42
C GLY A 177 -16.93 0.73 -9.74
N ALA A 178 -17.76 1.57 -10.38
CA ALA A 178 -17.39 2.95 -10.69
C ALA A 178 -17.14 3.81 -9.43
N ALA A 179 -17.94 3.61 -8.38
CA ALA A 179 -17.75 4.32 -7.12
C ALA A 179 -16.49 3.88 -6.38
N ALA A 180 -16.17 2.59 -6.39
CA ALA A 180 -14.93 2.06 -5.81
C ALA A 180 -13.70 2.56 -6.58
N ALA A 181 -13.74 2.54 -7.91
CA ALA A 181 -12.68 3.08 -8.77
C ALA A 181 -12.39 4.56 -8.46
N ALA A 182 -13.42 5.40 -8.38
CA ALA A 182 -13.26 6.82 -8.08
C ALA A 182 -12.61 7.07 -6.70
N ARG A 183 -12.89 6.23 -5.69
CA ARG A 183 -12.23 6.31 -4.38
C ARG A 183 -10.77 5.90 -4.45
N LEU A 184 -10.44 4.83 -5.15
CA LEU A 184 -9.06 4.37 -5.34
C LEU A 184 -8.22 5.41 -6.10
N GLU A 185 -8.78 6.04 -7.14
CA GLU A 185 -8.14 7.16 -7.82
C GLU A 185 -7.88 8.35 -6.89
N THR A 186 -8.85 8.70 -6.03
CA THR A 186 -8.70 9.77 -5.05
C THR A 186 -7.57 9.47 -4.06
N ILE A 187 -7.46 8.23 -3.59
CA ILE A 187 -6.38 7.78 -2.69
C ILE A 187 -5.03 7.88 -3.40
N SER A 188 -4.92 7.33 -4.61
CA SER A 188 -3.70 7.40 -5.42
C SER A 188 -3.22 8.85 -5.59
N HIS A 189 -4.11 9.76 -5.96
CA HIS A 189 -3.80 11.19 -6.11
C HIS A 189 -3.43 11.87 -4.79
N THR A 190 -4.04 11.45 -3.68
CA THR A 190 -3.71 11.98 -2.35
C THR A 190 -2.31 11.57 -1.93
N ILE A 191 -1.95 10.31 -2.15
CA ILE A 191 -0.62 9.75 -1.82
C ILE A 191 0.45 10.42 -2.70
N LEU A 192 0.25 10.50 -4.00
CA LEU A 192 1.22 11.06 -4.96
C LEU A 192 1.28 12.59 -4.96
N ASN A 193 0.86 13.23 -3.88
CA ASN A 193 0.96 14.66 -3.74
C ASN A 193 2.42 15.09 -3.45
N ARG A 194 2.98 15.94 -4.34
CA ARG A 194 4.35 16.47 -4.24
C ARG A 194 4.69 17.15 -2.91
N ARG A 195 3.69 17.63 -2.15
CA ARG A 195 3.89 18.34 -0.88
C ARG A 195 4.19 17.40 0.29
N GLY A 196 3.80 16.14 0.18
CA GLY A 196 3.94 15.13 1.24
C GLY A 196 5.05 14.11 1.00
N LEU A 197 5.81 14.21 -0.10
CA LEU A 197 6.88 13.26 -0.41
C LEU A 197 8.17 13.62 0.35
N VAL A 198 8.65 12.68 1.15
CA VAL A 198 9.97 12.74 1.79
C VAL A 198 10.82 11.60 1.25
N PHE A 199 11.98 11.95 0.72
CA PHE A 199 12.98 10.99 0.23
C PHE A 199 14.14 10.93 1.24
N LEU A 200 14.52 9.71 1.65
CA LEU A 200 15.65 9.45 2.54
C LEU A 200 16.64 8.49 1.89
#